data_2e7456e6c7064fd6c51b423e473dffb4
#
_entry.id   2e7456e6c7064fd6c51b423e473dffb4
#
_cell.length_a   1.000
_cell.length_b   1.000
_cell.length_c   1.000
_cell.angle_alpha   90.00
_cell.angle_beta   90.00
_cell.angle_gamma   90.00
#
_symmetry.space_group_name_H-M   'P 1'
#
loop_
_entity.id
_entity.type
_entity.pdbx_description
1 polymer ?
#
loop_
_entity_poly.entity_id
_entity_poly.type
_entity_poly.pdbx_seq_one_letter_code
_entity_poly.pdbx_strand_id
1 'polypeptide(L)'
;LCQPDKIAADKANMIAILENWKKKQKEEKPVMIFINVSGGGLRSGTFVMNTLQKLDSITNGKFMDHTMLISGASGGMLAATYYRKLYRMQKSGERINLFDAAFTEDIAKDLLNPLFSSMVSRDIFSPAQKFTVGDYKYVKDRGFAFEEKLNKNTRAVLDIQISDYSAAEKSASVPLMIFN
;
A
#
# COMPACT_ATOMS: atom_id res chain seq x y z
N LEU A 1 14.36 10.68 -20.68
CA LEU A 1 13.84 11.57 -21.72
C LEU A 1 12.39 11.19 -21.98
N CYS A 2 11.46 12.13 -21.73
CA CYS A 2 10.03 11.92 -21.96
C CYS A 2 9.77 11.77 -23.47
N GLN A 3 9.22 10.65 -23.86
CA GLN A 3 8.80 10.40 -25.23
C GLN A 3 7.35 10.91 -25.40
N PRO A 4 7.06 11.79 -26.37
CA PRO A 4 5.70 12.37 -26.56
C PRO A 4 4.60 11.31 -26.64
N ASP A 5 4.84 10.21 -27.34
CA ASP A 5 3.85 9.12 -27.50
C ASP A 5 3.53 8.42 -26.16
N LYS A 6 4.53 8.25 -25.30
CA LYS A 6 4.30 7.68 -23.96
C LYS A 6 3.50 8.64 -23.08
N ILE A 7 3.79 9.94 -23.15
CA ILE A 7 3.02 10.95 -22.41
C ILE A 7 1.56 10.96 -22.86
N ALA A 8 1.31 10.88 -24.18
CA ALA A 8 -0.05 10.82 -24.71
C ALA A 8 -0.79 9.55 -24.25
N ALA A 9 -0.12 8.40 -24.25
CA ALA A 9 -0.67 7.14 -23.77
C ALA A 9 -0.97 7.18 -22.25
N ASP A 10 -0.07 7.73 -21.44
CA ASP A 10 -0.26 7.87 -20.00
C ASP A 10 -1.43 8.80 -19.68
N LYS A 11 -1.56 9.91 -20.42
CA LYS A 11 -2.70 10.83 -20.29
C LYS A 11 -4.02 10.13 -20.62
N ALA A 12 -4.07 9.37 -21.71
CA ALA A 12 -5.26 8.63 -22.11
C ALA A 12 -5.64 7.57 -21.03
N ASN A 13 -4.65 6.85 -20.50
CA ASN A 13 -4.85 5.89 -19.41
C ASN A 13 -5.41 6.58 -18.16
N MET A 14 -4.87 7.73 -17.77
CA MET A 14 -5.35 8.46 -16.60
C MET A 14 -6.79 8.94 -16.78
N ILE A 15 -7.14 9.45 -17.97
CA ILE A 15 -8.52 9.85 -18.28
C ILE A 15 -9.45 8.66 -18.16
N ALA A 16 -9.08 7.49 -18.70
CA ALA A 16 -9.90 6.29 -18.62
C ALA A 16 -10.11 5.82 -17.15
N ILE A 17 -9.08 5.92 -16.29
CA ILE A 17 -9.20 5.61 -14.86
C ILE A 17 -10.16 6.59 -14.16
N LEU A 18 -10.05 7.90 -14.45
CA LEU A 18 -10.96 8.91 -13.90
C LEU A 18 -12.42 8.68 -14.32
N GLU A 19 -12.64 8.32 -15.57
CA GLU A 19 -13.97 7.97 -16.07
C GLU A 19 -14.52 6.70 -15.39
N ASN A 20 -13.68 5.69 -15.20
CA ASN A 20 -14.05 4.47 -14.49
C ASN A 20 -14.39 4.76 -13.03
N TRP A 21 -13.61 5.63 -12.37
CA TRP A 21 -13.91 6.08 -11.01
C TRP A 21 -15.27 6.80 -10.98
N LYS A 22 -15.51 7.78 -11.89
CA LYS A 22 -16.76 8.54 -11.94
C LYS A 22 -17.98 7.64 -12.18
N LYS A 23 -17.88 6.66 -13.08
CA LYS A 23 -18.97 5.72 -13.39
C LYS A 23 -19.42 4.90 -12.18
N LYS A 24 -18.55 4.70 -11.18
CA LYS A 24 -18.88 3.98 -9.95
C LYS A 24 -19.60 4.83 -8.92
N GLN A 25 -19.50 6.15 -9.03
CA GLN A 25 -20.15 7.06 -8.12
C GLN A 25 -21.64 7.20 -8.52
N LYS A 26 -22.49 7.27 -7.50
CA LYS A 26 -23.94 7.41 -7.72
C LYS A 26 -24.36 8.86 -7.83
N GLU A 27 -23.54 9.77 -7.33
CA GLU A 27 -23.78 11.20 -7.32
C GLU A 27 -23.42 11.82 -8.67
N GLU A 28 -24.17 12.82 -9.12
CA GLU A 28 -23.87 13.59 -10.32
C GLU A 28 -22.53 14.35 -10.19
N LYS A 29 -22.27 14.89 -9.00
CA LYS A 29 -21.04 15.61 -8.63
C LYS A 29 -20.38 14.95 -7.42
N PRO A 30 -19.74 13.78 -7.59
CA PRO A 30 -19.12 13.07 -6.48
C PRO A 30 -17.92 13.83 -5.92
N VAL A 31 -17.74 13.76 -4.61
CA VAL A 31 -16.54 14.27 -3.95
C VAL A 31 -15.38 13.32 -4.25
N MET A 32 -14.29 13.83 -4.84
CA MET A 32 -13.08 13.08 -5.09
C MET A 32 -12.07 13.33 -3.97
N ILE A 33 -11.58 12.27 -3.35
CA ILE A 33 -10.66 12.35 -2.22
C ILE A 33 -9.24 12.01 -2.68
N PHE A 34 -8.29 12.85 -2.31
CA PHE A 34 -6.86 12.61 -2.41
C PHE A 34 -6.27 12.54 -1.02
N ILE A 35 -5.52 11.47 -0.73
CA ILE A 35 -4.90 11.25 0.56
C ILE A 35 -3.39 11.45 0.38
N ASN A 36 -2.81 12.30 1.20
CA ASN A 36 -1.36 12.41 1.32
C ASN A 36 -0.92 12.04 2.73
N VAL A 37 -0.06 11.02 2.86
CA VAL A 37 0.43 10.53 4.15
C VAL A 37 1.90 10.82 4.31
N SER A 38 2.28 11.30 5.50
CA SER A 38 3.68 11.65 5.80
C SER A 38 4.44 10.48 6.41
N GLY A 39 5.77 10.53 6.29
CA GLY A 39 6.67 9.66 7.02
C GLY A 39 6.64 9.91 8.53
N GLY A 40 7.39 9.12 9.28
CA GLY A 40 7.49 9.20 10.75
C GLY A 40 7.53 7.83 11.43
N GLY A 41 8.00 6.81 10.70
CA GLY A 41 8.17 5.46 11.22
C GLY A 41 6.85 4.82 11.69
N LEU A 42 6.93 3.98 12.71
CA LEU A 42 5.77 3.25 13.24
C LEU A 42 4.69 4.16 13.81
N ARG A 43 5.07 5.32 14.39
CA ARG A 43 4.10 6.29 14.92
C ARG A 43 3.20 6.84 13.82
N SER A 44 3.80 7.24 12.70
CA SER A 44 3.04 7.69 11.54
C SER A 44 2.18 6.57 10.97
N GLY A 45 2.72 5.35 10.85
CA GLY A 45 1.97 4.19 10.39
C GLY A 45 0.73 3.91 11.25
N THR A 46 0.90 3.87 12.57
CA THR A 46 -0.19 3.66 13.52
C THR A 46 -1.25 4.76 13.43
N PHE A 47 -0.79 6.03 13.35
CA PHE A 47 -1.68 7.18 13.21
C PHE A 47 -2.49 7.12 11.92
N VAL A 48 -1.82 6.83 10.78
CA VAL A 48 -2.48 6.72 9.47
C VAL A 48 -3.50 5.58 9.46
N MET A 49 -3.15 4.40 9.99
CA MET A 49 -4.08 3.27 10.06
C MET A 49 -5.35 3.63 10.84
N ASN A 50 -5.18 4.17 12.06
CA ASN A 50 -6.32 4.61 12.88
C ASN A 50 -7.16 5.68 12.18
N THR A 51 -6.51 6.65 11.52
CA THR A 51 -7.20 7.72 10.81
C THR A 51 -8.03 7.18 9.66
N LEU A 52 -7.47 6.31 8.83
CA LEU A 52 -8.19 5.70 7.71
C LEU A 52 -9.37 4.85 8.20
N GLN A 53 -9.15 4.01 9.22
CA GLN A 53 -10.23 3.23 9.84
C GLN A 53 -11.35 4.15 10.36
N LYS A 54 -10.99 5.24 11.04
CA LYS A 54 -12.00 6.17 11.60
C LYS A 54 -12.76 6.90 10.51
N LEU A 55 -12.07 7.44 9.50
CA LEU A 55 -12.70 8.15 8.39
C LEU A 55 -13.65 7.25 7.60
N ASP A 56 -13.22 6.03 7.33
CA ASP A 56 -14.02 5.07 6.59
C ASP A 56 -15.22 4.58 7.43
N SER A 57 -15.05 4.40 8.74
CA SER A 57 -16.12 4.05 9.67
C SER A 57 -17.21 5.13 9.75
N ILE A 58 -16.85 6.41 9.93
CA ILE A 58 -17.85 7.50 10.04
C ILE A 58 -18.55 7.80 8.72
N THR A 59 -17.97 7.38 7.59
CA THR A 59 -18.58 7.50 6.26
C THR A 59 -19.29 6.22 5.81
N ASN A 60 -19.42 5.23 6.70
CA ASN A 60 -20.03 3.93 6.40
C ASN A 60 -19.36 3.22 5.20
N GLY A 61 -18.04 3.21 5.14
CA GLY A 61 -17.24 2.56 4.09
C GLY A 61 -17.12 3.37 2.80
N LYS A 62 -17.66 4.60 2.76
CA LYS A 62 -17.64 5.43 1.54
C LYS A 62 -16.33 6.22 1.37
N PHE A 63 -15.54 6.40 2.42
CA PHE A 63 -14.31 7.18 2.34
C PHE A 63 -13.34 6.62 1.31
N MET A 64 -13.08 5.31 1.37
CA MET A 64 -12.22 4.64 0.40
C MET A 64 -12.87 4.53 -0.98
N ASP A 65 -14.18 4.39 -1.08
CA ASP A 65 -14.91 4.37 -2.37
C ASP A 65 -14.74 5.70 -3.14
N HIS A 66 -14.65 6.82 -2.43
CA HIS A 66 -14.44 8.16 -3.00
C HIS A 66 -12.96 8.52 -3.16
N THR A 67 -12.05 7.72 -2.59
CA THR A 67 -10.61 7.98 -2.70
C THR A 67 -10.10 7.57 -4.09
N MET A 68 -9.51 8.55 -4.79
CA MET A 68 -8.93 8.35 -6.11
C MET A 68 -7.43 8.04 -6.05
N LEU A 69 -6.72 8.72 -5.15
CA LEU A 69 -5.27 8.66 -5.06
C LEU A 69 -4.82 8.68 -3.61
N ILE A 70 -3.85 7.83 -3.31
CA ILE A 70 -3.08 7.87 -2.06
C ILE A 70 -1.62 8.12 -2.44
N SER A 71 -1.00 9.15 -1.88
CA SER A 71 0.42 9.43 -2.06
C SER A 71 1.12 9.59 -0.71
N GLY A 72 2.41 9.39 -0.67
CA GLY A 72 3.17 9.62 0.56
C GLY A 72 4.45 8.82 0.66
N ALA A 73 5.01 8.81 1.87
CA ALA A 73 6.32 8.23 2.13
C ALA A 73 6.38 7.44 3.45
N SER A 74 7.34 6.51 3.51
CA SER A 74 7.77 5.83 4.74
C SER A 74 6.61 5.15 5.51
N GLY A 75 6.63 5.20 6.85
CA GLY A 75 5.69 4.48 7.71
C GLY A 75 4.21 4.77 7.44
N GLY A 76 3.85 6.02 7.13
CA GLY A 76 2.48 6.37 6.75
C GLY A 76 2.03 5.66 5.49
N MET A 77 2.93 5.56 4.49
CA MET A 77 2.62 4.88 3.24
C MET A 77 2.50 3.36 3.41
N LEU A 78 3.31 2.75 4.29
CA LEU A 78 3.18 1.32 4.62
C LEU A 78 1.78 1.01 5.18
N ALA A 79 1.29 1.83 6.12
CA ALA A 79 -0.04 1.68 6.69
C ALA A 79 -1.14 1.91 5.66
N ALA A 80 -1.02 2.92 4.82
CA ALA A 80 -1.98 3.19 3.75
C ALA A 80 -2.04 2.06 2.72
N THR A 81 -0.87 1.46 2.38
CA THR A 81 -0.79 0.28 1.51
C THR A 81 -1.49 -0.93 2.15
N TYR A 82 -1.26 -1.16 3.44
CA TYR A 82 -1.90 -2.25 4.17
C TYR A 82 -3.43 -2.05 4.20
N TYR A 83 -3.90 -0.85 4.55
CA TYR A 83 -5.33 -0.54 4.56
C TYR A 83 -5.97 -0.71 3.18
N ARG A 84 -5.30 -0.22 2.09
CA ARG A 84 -5.77 -0.42 0.71
C ARG A 84 -5.88 -1.90 0.34
N LYS A 85 -4.94 -2.73 0.78
CA LYS A 85 -4.99 -4.18 0.53
C LYS A 85 -6.16 -4.83 1.24
N LEU A 86 -6.38 -4.51 2.51
CA LEU A 86 -7.52 -5.01 3.30
C LEU A 86 -8.85 -4.57 2.67
N TYR A 87 -8.95 -3.32 2.24
CA TYR A 87 -10.10 -2.80 1.50
C TYR A 87 -10.35 -3.59 0.20
N ARG A 88 -9.30 -3.85 -0.59
CA ARG A 88 -9.41 -4.70 -1.80
C ARG A 88 -9.94 -6.10 -1.48
N MET A 89 -9.42 -6.74 -0.45
CA MET A 89 -9.85 -8.06 0.00
C MET A 89 -11.32 -8.06 0.41
N GLN A 90 -11.76 -7.06 1.17
CA GLN A 90 -13.18 -6.91 1.51
C GLN A 90 -14.06 -6.73 0.27
N LYS A 91 -13.64 -5.89 -0.70
CA LYS A 91 -14.37 -5.68 -1.96
C LYS A 91 -14.40 -6.92 -2.85
N SER A 92 -13.43 -7.82 -2.75
CA SER A 92 -13.44 -9.13 -3.44
C SER A 92 -14.27 -10.20 -2.73
N GLY A 93 -14.94 -9.87 -1.64
CA GLY A 93 -15.87 -10.75 -0.93
C GLY A 93 -15.28 -11.48 0.27
N GLU A 94 -14.05 -11.18 0.65
CA GLU A 94 -13.47 -11.74 1.86
C GLU A 94 -14.13 -11.14 3.12
N ARG A 95 -14.34 -11.96 4.15
CA ARG A 95 -14.95 -11.54 5.42
C ARG A 95 -13.94 -10.80 6.29
N ILE A 96 -13.66 -9.56 5.95
CA ILE A 96 -12.74 -8.69 6.68
C ILE A 96 -13.49 -7.54 7.34
N ASN A 97 -13.29 -7.39 8.64
CA ASN A 97 -13.72 -6.18 9.35
C ASN A 97 -12.58 -5.15 9.29
N LEU A 98 -12.67 -4.18 8.38
CA LEU A 98 -11.66 -3.12 8.21
C LEU A 98 -11.40 -2.30 9.49
N PHE A 99 -12.33 -2.32 10.44
CA PHE A 99 -12.27 -1.53 11.66
C PHE A 99 -11.68 -2.31 12.85
N ASP A 100 -11.19 -3.53 12.61
CA ASP A 100 -10.55 -4.33 13.65
C ASP A 100 -9.25 -3.66 14.13
N ALA A 101 -9.15 -3.44 15.44
CA ALA A 101 -7.96 -2.87 16.08
C ALA A 101 -6.70 -3.70 15.83
N ALA A 102 -6.83 -4.99 15.59
CA ALA A 102 -5.71 -5.89 15.28
C ALA A 102 -4.89 -5.42 14.08
N PHE A 103 -5.49 -4.76 13.09
CA PHE A 103 -4.75 -4.21 11.94
C PHE A 103 -3.87 -3.02 12.32
N THR A 104 -4.32 -2.21 13.27
CA THR A 104 -3.48 -1.13 13.85
C THR A 104 -2.33 -1.71 14.66
N GLU A 105 -2.60 -2.75 15.46
CA GLU A 105 -1.58 -3.45 16.22
C GLU A 105 -0.53 -4.10 15.30
N ASP A 106 -0.95 -4.69 14.18
CA ASP A 106 -0.05 -5.29 13.19
C ASP A 106 0.97 -4.25 12.65
N ILE A 107 0.52 -3.04 12.35
CA ILE A 107 1.40 -1.94 11.90
C ILE A 107 2.26 -1.37 13.04
N ALA A 108 1.79 -1.42 14.26
CA ALA A 108 2.53 -0.93 15.44
C ALA A 108 3.66 -1.86 15.89
N LYS A 109 3.67 -3.12 15.43
CA LYS A 109 4.71 -4.11 15.79
C LYS A 109 6.08 -3.65 15.33
N ASP A 110 7.09 -3.96 16.14
CA ASP A 110 8.49 -3.65 15.84
C ASP A 110 8.93 -4.14 14.45
N LEU A 111 9.60 -3.25 13.72
CA LEU A 111 10.21 -3.51 12.40
C LEU A 111 11.74 -3.33 12.41
N LEU A 112 12.30 -2.75 13.49
CA LEU A 112 13.70 -2.31 13.50
C LEU A 112 14.65 -3.36 14.05
N ASN A 113 14.24 -4.16 15.04
CA ASN A 113 15.11 -5.18 15.63
C ASN A 113 15.69 -6.16 14.60
N PRO A 114 14.91 -6.69 13.64
CA PRO A 114 15.47 -7.54 12.59
C PRO A 114 16.44 -6.82 11.67
N LEU A 115 16.26 -5.52 11.43
CA LEU A 115 17.18 -4.68 10.66
C LEU A 115 18.55 -4.61 11.31
N PHE A 116 18.60 -4.28 12.61
CA PHE A 116 19.87 -4.23 13.36
C PHE A 116 20.54 -5.59 13.44
N SER A 117 19.77 -6.64 13.71
CA SER A 117 20.32 -8.02 13.73
C SER A 117 20.87 -8.42 12.36
N SER A 118 20.18 -8.07 11.27
CA SER A 118 20.63 -8.34 9.91
C SER A 118 21.90 -7.55 9.54
N MET A 119 21.98 -6.28 9.96
CA MET A 119 23.18 -5.45 9.74
C MET A 119 24.41 -6.09 10.36
N VAL A 120 24.32 -6.58 11.58
CA VAL A 120 25.45 -7.23 12.25
C VAL A 120 25.74 -8.60 11.67
N SER A 121 24.73 -9.47 11.53
CA SER A 121 24.94 -10.87 11.17
C SER A 121 25.15 -11.10 9.67
N ARG A 122 24.44 -10.36 8.82
CA ARG A 122 24.47 -10.59 7.36
C ARG A 122 25.43 -9.62 6.65
N ASP A 123 25.32 -8.32 6.89
CA ASP A 123 26.12 -7.34 6.16
C ASP A 123 27.60 -7.41 6.56
N ILE A 124 27.89 -7.74 7.82
CA ILE A 124 29.28 -7.81 8.33
C ILE A 124 29.86 -9.22 8.22
N PHE A 125 29.11 -10.25 8.70
CA PHE A 125 29.67 -11.61 8.82
C PHE A 125 29.29 -12.57 7.68
N SER A 126 28.22 -12.30 6.91
CA SER A 126 27.78 -13.21 5.85
C SER A 126 27.13 -12.46 4.67
N PRO A 127 27.88 -11.63 3.93
CA PRO A 127 27.32 -10.73 2.91
C PRO A 127 26.81 -11.44 1.65
N ALA A 128 26.92 -12.76 1.55
CA ALA A 128 26.73 -13.48 0.29
C ALA A 128 25.45 -14.29 0.17
N GLN A 129 24.52 -14.23 1.15
CA GLN A 129 23.28 -14.99 1.05
C GLN A 129 22.36 -14.39 -0.01
N LYS A 130 21.94 -15.22 -0.97
CA LYS A 130 21.05 -14.84 -2.06
C LYS A 130 19.75 -15.66 -2.02
N PHE A 131 18.70 -15.09 -2.61
CA PHE A 131 17.46 -15.81 -2.89
C PHE A 131 17.02 -15.50 -4.32
N THR A 132 16.12 -16.30 -4.87
CA THR A 132 15.63 -16.15 -6.24
C THR A 132 14.14 -15.90 -6.24
N VAL A 133 13.69 -14.94 -7.04
CA VAL A 133 12.28 -14.68 -7.31
C VAL A 133 12.10 -14.63 -8.82
N GLY A 134 11.41 -15.60 -9.39
CA GLY A 134 11.36 -15.80 -10.85
C GLY A 134 12.78 -16.00 -11.41
N ASP A 135 13.14 -15.20 -12.40
CA ASP A 135 14.46 -15.25 -13.07
C ASP A 135 15.51 -14.35 -12.39
N TYR A 136 15.17 -13.66 -11.34
CA TYR A 136 16.03 -12.66 -10.70
C TYR A 136 16.63 -13.18 -9.38
N LYS A 137 17.92 -12.87 -9.17
CA LYS A 137 18.65 -13.18 -7.93
C LYS A 137 18.81 -11.91 -7.10
N TYR A 138 18.41 -11.98 -5.84
CA TYR A 138 18.50 -10.91 -4.87
C TYR A 138 19.41 -11.27 -3.71
N VAL A 139 19.97 -10.28 -3.04
CA VAL A 139 20.76 -10.45 -1.82
C VAL A 139 19.83 -10.39 -0.60
N LYS A 140 20.06 -11.26 0.38
CA LYS A 140 19.36 -11.21 1.68
C LYS A 140 20.00 -10.17 2.59
N ASP A 141 19.80 -8.91 2.26
CA ASP A 141 20.29 -7.76 3.00
C ASP A 141 19.30 -7.26 4.07
N ARG A 142 19.50 -6.04 4.53
CA ARG A 142 18.59 -5.34 5.45
C ARG A 142 17.21 -5.13 4.89
N GLY A 143 17.12 -4.85 3.57
CA GLY A 143 15.84 -4.67 2.87
C GLY A 143 15.00 -5.92 2.94
N PHE A 144 15.60 -7.08 2.64
CA PHE A 144 14.96 -8.38 2.77
C PHE A 144 14.48 -8.64 4.21
N ALA A 145 15.32 -8.36 5.23
CA ALA A 145 14.93 -8.54 6.63
C ALA A 145 13.74 -7.64 7.03
N PHE A 146 13.67 -6.43 6.47
CA PHE A 146 12.55 -5.52 6.67
C PHE A 146 11.27 -6.05 6.04
N GLU A 147 11.33 -6.47 4.78
CA GLU A 147 10.16 -7.02 4.06
C GLU A 147 9.64 -8.28 4.73
N GLU A 148 10.53 -9.22 5.09
CA GLU A 148 10.16 -10.46 5.81
C GLU A 148 9.45 -10.13 7.13
N LYS A 149 9.96 -9.15 7.89
CA LYS A 149 9.35 -8.74 9.15
C LYS A 149 8.01 -8.03 8.95
N LEU A 150 7.91 -7.16 7.96
CA LEU A 150 6.67 -6.48 7.61
C LEU A 150 5.59 -7.50 7.20
N ASN A 151 5.94 -8.44 6.34
CA ASN A 151 5.04 -9.52 5.92
C ASN A 151 4.58 -10.37 7.12
N LYS A 152 5.49 -10.72 8.02
CA LYS A 152 5.13 -11.44 9.26
C LYS A 152 4.20 -10.62 10.14
N ASN A 153 4.46 -9.34 10.34
CA ASN A 153 3.62 -8.45 11.16
C ASN A 153 2.21 -8.31 10.58
N THR A 154 2.11 -8.19 9.26
CA THR A 154 0.84 -8.01 8.52
C THR A 154 0.20 -9.33 8.07
N ARG A 155 0.64 -10.47 8.63
CA ARG A 155 0.10 -11.81 8.35
C ARG A 155 0.14 -12.17 6.87
N ALA A 156 1.23 -11.77 6.18
CA ALA A 156 1.45 -11.92 4.74
C ALA A 156 0.42 -11.20 3.84
N VAL A 157 -0.40 -10.31 4.38
CA VAL A 157 -1.37 -9.52 3.57
C VAL A 157 -0.64 -8.63 2.58
N LEU A 158 0.57 -8.15 2.89
CA LEU A 158 1.40 -7.33 2.01
C LEU A 158 2.34 -8.13 1.10
N ASP A 159 2.31 -9.46 1.16
CA ASP A 159 3.09 -10.32 0.27
C ASP A 159 2.45 -10.36 -1.14
N ILE A 160 2.59 -9.25 -1.85
CA ILE A 160 1.99 -9.02 -3.17
C ILE A 160 2.85 -8.05 -3.97
N GLN A 161 3.00 -8.29 -5.26
CA GLN A 161 3.70 -7.37 -6.14
C GLN A 161 2.86 -6.13 -6.45
N ILE A 162 3.52 -4.97 -6.61
CA ILE A 162 2.84 -3.72 -6.98
C ILE A 162 2.12 -3.88 -8.33
N SER A 163 2.71 -4.62 -9.26
CA SER A 163 2.10 -4.93 -10.58
C SER A 163 0.73 -5.60 -10.50
N ASP A 164 0.45 -6.37 -9.43
CA ASP A 164 -0.81 -7.09 -9.24
C ASP A 164 -2.01 -6.17 -8.95
N TYR A 165 -1.72 -4.90 -8.69
CA TYR A 165 -2.76 -3.87 -8.57
C TYR A 165 -3.15 -3.24 -9.89
N SER A 166 -2.37 -3.43 -10.97
CA SER A 166 -2.58 -2.74 -12.25
C SER A 166 -4.02 -2.84 -12.79
N ALA A 167 -4.60 -4.04 -12.77
CA ALA A 167 -5.98 -4.23 -13.23
C ALA A 167 -7.01 -3.55 -12.31
N ALA A 168 -6.79 -3.62 -10.99
CA ALA A 168 -7.68 -3.00 -10.00
C ALA A 168 -7.60 -1.47 -10.03
N GLU A 169 -6.41 -0.91 -10.24
CA GLU A 169 -6.20 0.53 -10.41
C GLU A 169 -6.79 1.03 -11.72
N LYS A 170 -6.56 0.34 -12.84
CA LYS A 170 -7.16 0.69 -14.14
C LYS A 170 -8.70 0.69 -14.11
N SER A 171 -9.29 -0.26 -13.42
CA SER A 171 -10.75 -0.31 -13.23
C SER A 171 -11.24 0.64 -12.14
N ALA A 172 -10.37 1.39 -11.48
CA ALA A 172 -10.64 2.21 -10.31
C ALA A 172 -11.36 1.46 -9.16
N SER A 173 -11.12 0.14 -9.02
CA SER A 173 -11.69 -0.64 -7.91
C SER A 173 -10.94 -0.43 -6.60
N VAL A 174 -9.73 0.11 -6.68
CA VAL A 174 -8.93 0.59 -5.56
C VAL A 174 -8.31 1.94 -5.94
N PRO A 175 -7.95 2.78 -4.96
CA PRO A 175 -7.23 4.03 -5.23
C PRO A 175 -5.88 3.77 -5.90
N LEU A 176 -5.45 4.69 -6.77
CA LEU A 176 -4.08 4.74 -7.24
C LEU A 176 -3.11 4.98 -6.09
N MET A 177 -1.87 4.51 -6.19
CA MET A 177 -0.83 4.81 -5.21
C MET A 177 0.43 5.38 -5.86
N ILE A 178 0.97 6.43 -5.22
CA ILE A 178 2.28 7.01 -5.56
C ILE A 178 3.18 6.92 -4.34
N PHE A 179 4.23 6.13 -4.45
CA PHE A 179 5.25 5.97 -3.43
C PHE A 179 6.38 6.99 -3.66
N ASN A 180 6.66 7.82 -2.67
CA ASN A 180 7.75 8.80 -2.67
C ASN A 180 8.91 8.34 -1.80
#